data_b32e944daaadc0fc3e4b30c93f01d556
#
_entry.id   b32e944daaadc0fc3e4b30c93f01d556
#
_cell.length_a   1.000
_cell.length_b   1.000
_cell.length_c   1.000
_cell.angle_alpha   90.00
_cell.angle_beta   90.00
_cell.angle_gamma   90.00
#
_symmetry.space_group_name_H-M   'P 1'
#
loop_
_entity.id
_entity.type
_entity.pdbx_description
1 polymer ?
#
loop_
_entity_poly.entity_id
_entity_poly.type
_entity_poly.pdbx_seq_one_letter_code
_entity_poly.pdbx_strand_id
1 'polypeptide(L)'
;SDENKLHLRKDNGLVNDVFQKEHIHNLRGRAGIAHVRYPTAGTASAAEAQPLYVNHPYGISLAHNGNLTNAEALTKELYKENLRHINTNSDSEILLNILANELENNRKETEAPNLKPDDLFKAITGLHKRCSGGYAVVGMIAGYGLFAFRDPNGIRPLVFGKNNTGDDYSWGISSESVALNSLGFDTVSDLAPGEAMFIDNEGNMFREQCSENTKLSPCIFEY
;
A
#
# COMPACT_ATOMS: atom_id res chain seq x y z
N SER A 1 7.62 2.87 10.98
CA SER A 1 7.56 4.33 11.17
C SER A 1 7.79 4.69 12.63
N ASP A 2 8.60 5.70 12.87
CA ASP A 2 8.98 6.19 14.20
C ASP A 2 9.10 7.72 14.14
N GLU A 3 8.44 8.44 15.07
CA GLU A 3 8.48 9.90 15.17
C GLU A 3 8.35 10.63 13.81
N ASN A 4 7.39 10.25 12.99
CA ASN A 4 7.16 10.78 11.63
C ASN A 4 8.28 10.48 10.62
N LYS A 5 9.18 9.55 10.93
CA LYS A 5 10.24 9.09 10.02
C LYS A 5 9.94 7.69 9.50
N LEU A 6 10.23 7.48 8.23
CA LEU A 6 10.22 6.16 7.60
C LEU A 6 11.65 5.62 7.53
N HIS A 7 11.85 4.44 8.09
CA HIS A 7 13.09 3.69 7.95
C HIS A 7 12.88 2.63 6.87
N LEU A 8 13.75 2.59 5.88
CA LEU A 8 13.62 1.69 4.74
C LEU A 8 14.85 0.80 4.60
N ARG A 9 14.61 -0.51 4.44
CA ARG A 9 15.60 -1.47 3.98
C ARG A 9 14.98 -2.31 2.87
N LYS A 10 15.63 -2.37 1.73
CA LYS A 10 15.26 -3.23 0.61
C LYS A 10 16.49 -3.62 -0.18
N ASP A 11 16.50 -4.81 -0.71
CA ASP A 11 17.55 -5.33 -1.58
C ASP A 11 17.07 -6.58 -2.31
N ASN A 12 17.87 -7.07 -3.25
CA ASN A 12 17.65 -8.35 -3.90
C ASN A 12 18.33 -9.47 -3.09
N GLY A 13 17.66 -10.61 -2.95
CA GLY A 13 18.18 -11.78 -2.25
C GLY A 13 17.14 -12.45 -1.36
N LEU A 14 17.55 -13.48 -0.67
CA LEU A 14 16.69 -14.11 0.34
C LEU A 14 16.49 -13.16 1.53
N VAL A 15 15.34 -13.26 2.19
CA VAL A 15 15.02 -12.42 3.36
C VAL A 15 16.12 -12.47 4.41
N ASN A 16 16.66 -13.66 4.71
CA ASN A 16 17.73 -13.84 5.69
C ASN A 16 19.07 -13.21 5.27
N ASP A 17 19.31 -13.04 3.97
CA ASP A 17 20.53 -12.41 3.47
C ASP A 17 20.43 -10.89 3.51
N VAL A 18 19.25 -10.36 3.18
CA VAL A 18 18.97 -8.93 3.12
C VAL A 18 18.79 -8.33 4.52
N PHE A 19 18.16 -9.07 5.45
CA PHE A 19 17.82 -8.58 6.79
C PHE A 19 18.70 -9.20 7.87
N GLN A 20 19.90 -8.65 8.05
CA GLN A 20 20.78 -8.98 9.18
C GLN A 20 20.30 -8.31 10.47
N LYS A 21 20.74 -8.78 11.64
CA LYS A 21 20.33 -8.26 12.96
C LYS A 21 20.46 -6.75 13.08
N GLU A 22 21.56 -6.18 12.59
CA GLU A 22 21.80 -4.73 12.58
C GLU A 22 20.79 -3.95 11.74
N HIS A 23 20.36 -4.51 10.60
CA HIS A 23 19.34 -3.91 9.75
C HIS A 23 17.97 -3.86 10.46
N ILE A 24 17.62 -4.96 11.15
CA ILE A 24 16.37 -5.05 11.91
C ILE A 24 16.38 -4.03 13.07
N HIS A 25 17.48 -3.86 13.78
CA HIS A 25 17.60 -2.85 14.83
C HIS A 25 17.44 -1.41 14.33
N ASN A 26 17.75 -1.15 13.07
CA ASN A 26 17.57 0.17 12.44
C ASN A 26 16.15 0.42 11.91
N LEU A 27 15.34 -0.63 11.76
CA LEU A 27 13.93 -0.53 11.36
C LEU A 27 13.06 -0.29 12.61
N ARG A 28 13.20 0.89 13.20
CA ARG A 28 12.47 1.27 14.40
C ARG A 28 11.06 1.70 14.07
N GLY A 29 10.15 1.49 15.02
CA GLY A 29 8.78 2.01 14.96
C GLY A 29 7.72 1.03 15.42
N ARG A 30 6.48 1.54 15.53
CA ARG A 30 5.30 0.80 15.99
C ARG A 30 4.48 0.21 14.85
N ALA A 31 4.74 0.65 13.61
CA ALA A 31 4.07 0.19 12.40
C ALA A 31 5.09 -0.04 11.29
N GLY A 32 4.81 -1.02 10.41
CA GLY A 32 5.68 -1.36 9.30
C GLY A 32 4.92 -2.03 8.16
N ILE A 33 5.47 -1.93 6.96
CA ILE A 33 5.05 -2.70 5.79
C ILE A 33 6.25 -3.50 5.27
N ALA A 34 5.98 -4.67 4.70
CA ALA A 34 6.98 -5.54 4.11
C ALA A 34 6.46 -6.14 2.79
N HIS A 35 7.38 -6.44 1.88
CA HIS A 35 7.05 -7.07 0.62
C HIS A 35 8.17 -8.06 0.24
N VAL A 36 7.76 -9.24 -0.23
CA VAL A 36 8.64 -10.20 -0.90
C VAL A 36 8.18 -10.35 -2.34
N ARG A 37 9.12 -10.26 -3.28
CA ARG A 37 8.83 -10.34 -4.72
C ARG A 37 9.46 -11.60 -5.30
N TYR A 38 8.66 -12.36 -6.03
CA TYR A 38 9.18 -13.37 -6.94
C TYR A 38 9.35 -12.72 -8.33
N PRO A 39 10.56 -12.67 -8.90
CA PRO A 39 10.78 -12.01 -10.18
C PRO A 39 10.11 -12.82 -11.31
N THR A 40 8.95 -12.38 -11.79
CA THR A 40 8.20 -13.00 -12.88
C THR A 40 8.38 -12.27 -14.20
N ALA A 41 8.66 -10.97 -14.18
CA ALA A 41 8.91 -10.13 -15.35
C ALA A 41 9.73 -8.90 -14.93
N GLY A 42 10.48 -8.33 -15.86
CA GLY A 42 11.29 -7.14 -15.63
C GLY A 42 12.74 -7.44 -15.23
N THR A 43 13.52 -6.40 -14.97
CA THR A 43 14.88 -6.49 -14.48
C THR A 43 14.87 -6.78 -13.00
N ALA A 44 15.78 -7.65 -12.52
CA ALA A 44 16.00 -7.89 -11.10
C ALA A 44 16.80 -6.73 -10.48
N SER A 45 16.30 -5.49 -10.64
CA SER A 45 16.93 -4.30 -10.08
C SER A 45 16.48 -4.07 -8.64
N ALA A 46 17.42 -3.78 -7.75
CA ALA A 46 17.12 -3.36 -6.37
C ALA A 46 16.28 -2.06 -6.34
N ALA A 47 16.30 -1.26 -7.41
CA ALA A 47 15.46 -0.07 -7.54
C ALA A 47 13.96 -0.42 -7.59
N GLU A 48 13.61 -1.58 -8.17
CA GLU A 48 12.23 -2.06 -8.27
C GLU A 48 11.76 -2.85 -7.02
N ALA A 49 12.68 -3.15 -6.08
CA ALA A 49 12.31 -3.78 -4.83
C ALA A 49 11.34 -2.87 -4.06
N GLN A 50 10.32 -3.46 -3.49
CA GLN A 50 9.30 -2.76 -2.72
C GLN A 50 9.59 -2.87 -1.21
N PRO A 51 9.07 -1.95 -0.39
CA PRO A 51 8.18 -0.85 -0.74
C PRO A 51 8.89 0.30 -1.48
N LEU A 52 8.11 1.04 -2.26
CA LEU A 52 8.52 2.28 -2.91
C LEU A 52 8.14 3.49 -2.05
N TYR A 53 8.75 4.64 -2.29
CA TYR A 53 8.57 5.84 -1.47
C TYR A 53 8.48 7.12 -2.33
N VAL A 54 7.56 8.00 -1.94
CA VAL A 54 7.51 9.39 -2.40
C VAL A 54 7.39 10.34 -1.21
N ASN A 55 7.98 11.52 -1.30
CA ASN A 55 8.02 12.50 -0.19
C ASN A 55 6.89 13.53 -0.23
N HIS A 56 6.15 13.65 -1.33
CA HIS A 56 5.13 14.68 -1.53
C HIS A 56 3.81 14.06 -2.03
N PRO A 57 2.63 14.53 -1.55
CA PRO A 57 2.38 15.61 -0.56
C PRO A 57 2.67 15.20 0.89
N TYR A 58 2.78 13.93 1.17
CA TYR A 58 3.14 13.31 2.46
C TYR A 58 4.25 12.30 2.20
N GLY A 59 5.02 11.93 3.20
CA GLY A 59 5.93 10.80 3.12
C GLY A 59 5.13 9.50 2.98
N ILE A 60 4.95 9.01 1.74
CA ILE A 60 4.13 7.83 1.45
C ILE A 60 5.03 6.68 1.06
N SER A 61 4.90 5.55 1.73
CA SER A 61 5.52 4.28 1.34
C SER A 61 4.44 3.27 0.98
N LEU A 62 4.66 2.51 -0.11
CA LEU A 62 3.65 1.61 -0.66
C LEU A 62 4.29 0.33 -1.20
N ALA A 63 3.62 -0.80 -0.95
CA ALA A 63 3.87 -2.09 -1.59
C ALA A 63 2.59 -2.59 -2.25
N HIS A 64 2.75 -3.25 -3.39
CA HIS A 64 1.66 -3.65 -4.28
C HIS A 64 1.91 -5.05 -4.84
N ASN A 65 0.89 -5.89 -4.76
CA ASN A 65 0.79 -7.14 -5.48
C ASN A 65 -0.25 -7.00 -6.60
N GLY A 66 0.16 -7.25 -7.83
CA GLY A 66 -0.74 -7.17 -8.97
C GLY A 66 -0.06 -6.64 -10.22
N ASN A 67 -0.89 -6.11 -11.13
CA ASN A 67 -0.41 -5.51 -12.37
C ASN A 67 -1.42 -4.48 -12.89
N LEU A 68 -0.94 -3.31 -13.31
CA LEU A 68 -1.72 -2.29 -14.00
C LEU A 68 -1.70 -2.55 -15.50
N THR A 69 -2.88 -2.67 -16.12
CA THR A 69 -3.00 -2.90 -17.56
C THR A 69 -2.84 -1.62 -18.38
N ASN A 70 -2.98 -0.44 -17.77
CA ASN A 70 -2.86 0.86 -18.41
C ASN A 70 -1.63 1.68 -17.94
N ALA A 71 -0.60 1.02 -17.42
CA ALA A 71 0.61 1.62 -16.85
C ALA A 71 1.28 2.63 -17.80
N GLU A 72 1.42 2.30 -19.09
CA GLU A 72 2.06 3.19 -20.08
C GLU A 72 1.28 4.49 -20.29
N ALA A 73 -0.05 4.43 -20.33
CA ALA A 73 -0.89 5.62 -20.48
C ALA A 73 -0.77 6.51 -19.24
N LEU A 74 -0.82 5.92 -18.03
CA LEU A 74 -0.68 6.64 -16.77
C LEU A 74 0.71 7.29 -16.62
N THR A 75 1.77 6.65 -17.09
CA THR A 75 3.12 7.25 -17.09
C THR A 75 3.17 8.51 -17.93
N LYS A 76 2.56 8.48 -19.12
CA LYS A 76 2.48 9.66 -20.01
C LYS A 76 1.68 10.79 -19.39
N GLU A 77 0.57 10.46 -18.73
CA GLU A 77 -0.28 11.41 -18.01
C GLU A 77 0.46 12.06 -16.84
N LEU A 78 1.08 11.25 -15.96
CA LEU A 78 1.87 11.73 -14.83
C LEU A 78 2.97 12.69 -15.25
N TYR A 79 3.67 12.39 -16.33
CA TYR A 79 4.72 13.26 -16.84
C TYR A 79 4.17 14.58 -17.41
N LYS A 80 3.13 14.52 -18.26
CA LYS A 80 2.61 15.68 -18.96
C LYS A 80 1.79 16.62 -18.09
N GLU A 81 0.95 16.05 -17.23
CA GLU A 81 -0.06 16.82 -16.50
C GLU A 81 0.38 17.11 -15.06
N ASN A 82 1.13 16.21 -14.45
CA ASN A 82 1.51 16.34 -13.06
C ASN A 82 3.00 16.61 -12.84
N LEU A 83 3.81 16.63 -13.91
CA LEU A 83 5.27 16.83 -13.87
C LEU A 83 5.97 15.83 -12.92
N ARG A 84 5.42 14.60 -12.80
CA ARG A 84 5.99 13.52 -11.98
C ARG A 84 6.86 12.63 -12.83
N HIS A 85 8.10 12.47 -12.41
CA HIS A 85 9.07 11.58 -13.04
C HIS A 85 8.92 10.16 -12.46
N ILE A 86 8.88 9.16 -13.33
CA ILE A 86 8.91 7.73 -12.97
C ILE A 86 10.30 7.21 -13.25
N ASN A 87 10.94 6.63 -12.26
CA ASN A 87 12.35 6.26 -12.30
C ASN A 87 12.59 4.78 -12.60
N THR A 88 11.56 3.94 -12.44
CA THR A 88 11.61 2.49 -12.69
C THR A 88 10.59 2.07 -13.75
N ASN A 89 10.67 0.81 -14.18
CA ASN A 89 9.64 0.20 -15.03
C ASN A 89 8.52 -0.46 -14.23
N SER A 90 8.49 -0.27 -12.91
CA SER A 90 7.50 -0.89 -12.03
C SER A 90 6.18 -0.10 -12.06
N ASP A 91 5.10 -0.79 -12.33
CA ASP A 91 3.75 -0.25 -12.21
C ASP A 91 3.38 0.15 -10.78
N SER A 92 4.07 -0.42 -9.79
CA SER A 92 3.95 -0.01 -8.37
C SER A 92 4.39 1.44 -8.15
N GLU A 93 5.41 1.94 -8.88
CA GLU A 93 5.84 3.34 -8.82
C GLU A 93 4.79 4.26 -9.45
N ILE A 94 4.16 3.80 -10.53
CA ILE A 94 3.07 4.53 -11.18
C ILE A 94 1.88 4.64 -10.22
N LEU A 95 1.46 3.53 -9.64
CA LEU A 95 0.33 3.47 -8.69
C LEU A 95 0.58 4.38 -7.47
N LEU A 96 1.79 4.36 -6.91
CA LEU A 96 2.20 5.25 -5.82
C LEU A 96 2.11 6.74 -6.22
N ASN A 97 2.56 7.09 -7.42
CA ASN A 97 2.52 8.47 -7.91
C ASN A 97 1.10 8.93 -8.24
N ILE A 98 0.22 8.04 -8.71
CA ILE A 98 -1.22 8.34 -8.88
C ILE A 98 -1.85 8.63 -7.51
N LEU A 99 -1.62 7.77 -6.50
CA LEU A 99 -2.14 8.02 -5.15
C LEU A 99 -1.65 9.36 -4.58
N ALA A 100 -0.36 9.64 -4.73
CA ALA A 100 0.23 10.90 -4.28
C ALA A 100 -0.38 12.12 -4.99
N ASN A 101 -0.67 12.00 -6.28
CA ASN A 101 -1.31 13.07 -7.07
C ASN A 101 -2.77 13.29 -6.62
N GLU A 102 -3.54 12.23 -6.39
CA GLU A 102 -4.91 12.33 -5.89
C GLU A 102 -4.95 12.99 -4.49
N LEU A 103 -4.04 12.60 -3.60
CA LEU A 103 -3.91 13.24 -2.28
C LEU A 103 -3.52 14.72 -2.37
N GLU A 104 -2.64 15.08 -3.30
CA GLU A 104 -2.26 16.47 -3.53
C GLU A 104 -3.44 17.31 -4.04
N ASN A 105 -4.23 16.77 -4.97
CA ASN A 105 -5.41 17.45 -5.50
C ASN A 105 -6.46 17.69 -4.42
N ASN A 106 -6.76 16.66 -3.61
CA ASN A 106 -7.72 16.79 -2.51
C ASN A 106 -7.26 17.82 -1.46
N ARG A 107 -5.95 17.92 -1.19
CA ARG A 107 -5.40 18.90 -0.25
C ARG A 107 -5.55 20.34 -0.73
N LYS A 108 -5.45 20.60 -2.04
CA LYS A 108 -5.65 21.94 -2.62
C LYS A 108 -7.09 22.44 -2.40
N GLU A 109 -8.03 21.53 -2.28
CA GLU A 109 -9.44 21.87 -2.05
C GLU A 109 -9.76 22.14 -0.56
N THR A 110 -8.98 21.60 0.38
CA THR A 110 -9.36 21.58 1.81
C THR A 110 -8.60 22.56 2.70
N GLU A 111 -7.53 23.22 2.23
CA GLU A 111 -6.64 24.12 3.02
C GLU A 111 -6.11 23.53 4.34
N ALA A 112 -6.43 22.28 4.68
CA ALA A 112 -6.09 21.66 5.95
C ALA A 112 -4.69 21.03 5.89
N PRO A 113 -3.81 21.31 6.86
CA PRO A 113 -2.47 20.71 6.91
C PRO A 113 -2.51 19.22 7.32
N ASN A 114 -3.59 18.77 7.97
CA ASN A 114 -3.71 17.42 8.53
C ASN A 114 -4.53 16.51 7.62
N LEU A 115 -3.97 15.35 7.31
CA LEU A 115 -4.67 14.29 6.59
C LEU A 115 -5.75 13.65 7.47
N LYS A 116 -6.98 13.57 6.94
CA LYS A 116 -8.07 12.83 7.56
C LYS A 116 -8.30 11.51 6.81
N PRO A 117 -8.93 10.50 7.43
CA PRO A 117 -9.29 9.26 6.74
C PRO A 117 -10.06 9.49 5.44
N ASP A 118 -11.03 10.42 5.44
CA ASP A 118 -11.84 10.76 4.28
C ASP A 118 -11.02 11.31 3.10
N ASP A 119 -9.94 12.05 3.37
CA ASP A 119 -9.05 12.58 2.31
C ASP A 119 -8.32 11.44 1.60
N LEU A 120 -7.88 10.43 2.37
CA LEU A 120 -7.27 9.22 1.81
C LEU A 120 -8.29 8.41 1.00
N PHE A 121 -9.51 8.20 1.52
CA PHE A 121 -10.55 7.45 0.81
C PHE A 121 -10.99 8.12 -0.48
N LYS A 122 -11.10 9.45 -0.51
CA LYS A 122 -11.32 10.22 -1.74
C LYS A 122 -10.18 10.04 -2.74
N ALA A 123 -8.93 10.05 -2.28
CA ALA A 123 -7.77 9.84 -3.15
C ALA A 123 -7.77 8.42 -3.74
N ILE A 124 -8.09 7.40 -2.95
CA ILE A 124 -8.23 6.02 -3.43
C ILE A 124 -9.41 5.90 -4.41
N THR A 125 -10.52 6.58 -4.17
CA THR A 125 -11.64 6.66 -5.13
C THR A 125 -11.20 7.26 -6.47
N GLY A 126 -10.38 8.32 -6.45
CA GLY A 126 -9.77 8.91 -7.65
C GLY A 126 -8.83 7.93 -8.36
N LEU A 127 -7.99 7.23 -7.59
CA LEU A 127 -7.09 6.22 -8.10
C LEU A 127 -7.84 5.07 -8.79
N HIS A 128 -8.94 4.56 -8.20
CA HIS A 128 -9.74 3.50 -8.81
C HIS A 128 -10.38 3.89 -10.15
N LYS A 129 -10.66 5.19 -10.36
CA LYS A 129 -11.16 5.71 -11.64
C LYS A 129 -10.09 5.77 -12.74
N ARG A 130 -8.82 5.92 -12.34
CA ARG A 130 -7.69 6.07 -13.26
C ARG A 130 -6.98 4.74 -13.54
N CYS A 131 -6.77 3.92 -12.51
CA CYS A 131 -6.02 2.69 -12.61
C CYS A 131 -6.89 1.53 -13.08
N SER A 132 -6.42 0.77 -14.05
CA SER A 132 -7.04 -0.48 -14.54
C SER A 132 -6.11 -1.64 -14.30
N GLY A 133 -6.66 -2.78 -13.86
CA GLY A 133 -5.90 -4.00 -13.56
C GLY A 133 -6.33 -4.65 -12.26
N GLY A 134 -5.53 -5.59 -11.78
CA GLY A 134 -5.72 -6.22 -10.47
C GLY A 134 -4.62 -5.77 -9.52
N TYR A 135 -4.98 -5.29 -8.34
CA TYR A 135 -4.01 -4.82 -7.35
C TYR A 135 -4.52 -4.94 -5.91
N ALA A 136 -3.63 -5.42 -5.05
CA ALA A 136 -3.77 -5.35 -3.61
C ALA A 136 -2.60 -4.54 -3.04
N VAL A 137 -2.91 -3.54 -2.27
CA VAL A 137 -1.95 -2.52 -1.84
C VAL A 137 -1.93 -2.42 -0.33
N VAL A 138 -0.73 -2.35 0.22
CA VAL A 138 -0.49 -1.92 1.60
C VAL A 138 0.45 -0.73 1.59
N GLY A 139 0.20 0.23 2.44
CA GLY A 139 1.03 1.44 2.48
C GLY A 139 1.06 2.08 3.86
N MET A 140 1.89 3.10 3.96
CA MET A 140 2.10 3.86 5.17
C MET A 140 2.29 5.33 4.82
N ILE A 141 1.66 6.20 5.58
CA ILE A 141 1.86 7.65 5.51
C ILE A 141 2.57 8.09 6.79
N ALA A 142 3.75 8.70 6.62
CA ALA A 142 4.59 9.13 7.74
C ALA A 142 3.82 10.06 8.68
N GLY A 143 3.78 9.71 9.97
CA GLY A 143 3.09 10.49 10.99
C GLY A 143 1.57 10.30 11.06
N TYR A 144 0.97 9.50 10.16
CA TYR A 144 -0.49 9.33 10.12
C TYR A 144 -0.94 7.88 10.35
N GLY A 145 -0.33 6.89 9.72
CA GLY A 145 -0.71 5.51 9.92
C GLY A 145 -0.50 4.60 8.72
N LEU A 146 -1.15 3.43 8.78
CA LEU A 146 -1.16 2.40 7.76
C LEU A 146 -2.43 2.49 6.92
N PHE A 147 -2.33 2.14 5.64
CA PHE A 147 -3.49 1.99 4.79
C PHE A 147 -3.39 0.74 3.92
N ALA A 148 -4.55 0.27 3.47
CA ALA A 148 -4.65 -0.81 2.52
C ALA A 148 -5.85 -0.58 1.61
N PHE A 149 -5.78 -1.07 0.36
CA PHE A 149 -6.92 -1.09 -0.53
C PHE A 149 -6.79 -2.19 -1.59
N ARG A 150 -7.92 -2.60 -2.11
CA ARG A 150 -8.04 -3.67 -3.09
C ARG A 150 -8.70 -3.17 -4.37
N ASP A 151 -8.29 -3.70 -5.51
CA ASP A 151 -8.87 -3.34 -6.81
C ASP A 151 -10.39 -3.57 -6.87
N PRO A 152 -11.14 -2.82 -7.72
CA PRO A 152 -12.60 -2.91 -7.82
C PRO A 152 -13.13 -4.28 -8.23
N ASN A 153 -12.29 -5.14 -8.83
CA ASN A 153 -12.65 -6.50 -9.22
C ASN A 153 -12.21 -7.55 -8.19
N GLY A 154 -11.48 -7.14 -7.15
CA GLY A 154 -10.96 -8.05 -6.14
C GLY A 154 -10.12 -9.19 -6.71
N ILE A 155 -9.31 -8.90 -7.74
CA ILE A 155 -8.49 -9.90 -8.44
C ILE A 155 -7.42 -10.45 -7.51
N ARG A 156 -6.71 -9.55 -6.81
CA ARG A 156 -5.67 -9.94 -5.83
C ARG A 156 -6.28 -10.04 -4.44
N PRO A 157 -5.87 -11.04 -3.63
CA PRO A 157 -6.35 -11.19 -2.26
C PRO A 157 -5.74 -10.14 -1.34
N LEU A 158 -6.50 -9.75 -0.32
CA LEU A 158 -6.03 -8.93 0.78
C LEU A 158 -6.91 -9.17 1.99
N VAL A 159 -6.32 -9.64 3.07
CA VAL A 159 -6.99 -9.99 4.32
C VAL A 159 -6.46 -9.14 5.48
N PHE A 160 -7.27 -8.93 6.48
CA PHE A 160 -6.84 -8.27 7.71
C PHE A 160 -7.25 -9.08 8.94
N GLY A 161 -6.48 -8.90 10.00
CA GLY A 161 -6.68 -9.60 11.26
C GLY A 161 -6.35 -8.72 12.45
N LYS A 162 -6.77 -9.17 13.61
CA LYS A 162 -6.51 -8.52 14.90
C LYS A 162 -5.81 -9.50 15.83
N ASN A 163 -4.79 -9.04 16.53
CA ASN A 163 -4.17 -9.75 17.63
C ASN A 163 -4.48 -8.98 18.91
N ASN A 164 -5.07 -9.67 19.91
CA ASN A 164 -5.36 -9.12 21.21
C ASN A 164 -4.32 -9.68 22.19
N THR A 165 -3.50 -8.81 22.76
CA THR A 165 -2.47 -9.18 23.74
C THR A 165 -2.78 -8.47 25.07
N GLY A 166 -3.58 -9.12 25.91
CA GLY A 166 -4.09 -8.51 27.15
C GLY A 166 -5.04 -7.34 26.86
N ASP A 167 -4.72 -6.19 27.40
CA ASP A 167 -5.50 -4.93 27.19
C ASP A 167 -5.11 -4.21 25.90
N ASP A 168 -4.00 -4.60 25.26
CA ASP A 168 -3.53 -4.04 24.01
C ASP A 168 -3.99 -4.86 22.80
N TYR A 169 -4.02 -4.23 21.64
CA TYR A 169 -4.28 -4.92 20.38
C TYR A 169 -3.43 -4.36 19.25
N SER A 170 -3.25 -5.17 18.22
CA SER A 170 -2.58 -4.77 16.99
C SER A 170 -3.35 -5.25 15.75
N TRP A 171 -3.20 -4.52 14.65
CA TRP A 171 -3.76 -4.89 13.36
C TRP A 171 -2.70 -5.47 12.45
N GLY A 172 -3.07 -6.51 11.72
CA GLY A 172 -2.27 -7.12 10.66
C GLY A 172 -3.02 -7.11 9.34
N ILE A 173 -2.30 -6.82 8.25
CA ILE A 173 -2.83 -6.87 6.88
C ILE A 173 -1.87 -7.70 6.05
N SER A 174 -2.40 -8.66 5.27
CA SER A 174 -1.57 -9.57 4.47
C SER A 174 -2.30 -9.99 3.20
N SER A 175 -1.55 -10.48 2.22
CA SER A 175 -2.12 -11.14 1.03
C SER A 175 -2.80 -12.46 1.39
N GLU A 176 -2.32 -13.15 2.44
CA GLU A 176 -2.79 -14.48 2.83
C GLU A 176 -3.04 -14.57 4.34
N SER A 177 -4.13 -15.24 4.73
CA SER A 177 -4.49 -15.44 6.14
C SER A 177 -3.46 -16.27 6.91
N VAL A 178 -2.77 -17.21 6.25
CA VAL A 178 -1.75 -18.04 6.88
C VAL A 178 -0.60 -17.21 7.47
N ALA A 179 -0.24 -16.10 6.85
CA ALA A 179 0.78 -15.19 7.36
C ALA A 179 0.32 -14.50 8.67
N LEU A 180 -0.94 -14.09 8.74
CA LEU A 180 -1.53 -13.52 9.96
C LEU A 180 -1.63 -14.55 11.07
N ASN A 181 -2.16 -15.74 10.77
CA ASN A 181 -2.35 -16.81 11.73
C ASN A 181 -1.02 -17.28 12.34
N SER A 182 0.06 -17.36 11.53
CA SER A 182 1.40 -17.75 12.02
C SER A 182 2.02 -16.73 12.99
N LEU A 183 1.54 -15.49 12.97
CA LEU A 183 1.94 -14.40 13.86
C LEU A 183 0.95 -14.20 15.03
N GLY A 184 -0.05 -15.07 15.16
CA GLY A 184 -1.03 -15.02 16.25
C GLY A 184 -2.13 -13.98 16.06
N PHE A 185 -2.38 -13.54 14.80
CA PHE A 185 -3.53 -12.73 14.49
C PHE A 185 -4.73 -13.59 14.14
N ASP A 186 -5.87 -13.27 14.71
CA ASP A 186 -7.15 -13.82 14.27
C ASP A 186 -7.56 -13.12 12.98
N THR A 187 -7.76 -13.85 11.89
CA THR A 187 -8.26 -13.30 10.63
C THR A 187 -9.69 -12.81 10.82
N VAL A 188 -9.92 -11.53 10.58
CA VAL A 188 -11.24 -10.92 10.73
C VAL A 188 -12.04 -11.07 9.44
N SER A 189 -11.46 -10.67 8.29
CA SER A 189 -12.16 -10.69 7.00
C SER A 189 -11.21 -10.43 5.84
N ASP A 190 -11.68 -10.72 4.63
CA ASP A 190 -11.13 -10.16 3.41
C ASP A 190 -11.51 -8.67 3.29
N LEU A 191 -10.65 -7.90 2.66
CA LEU A 191 -11.01 -6.59 2.15
C LEU A 191 -11.89 -6.80 0.90
N ALA A 192 -13.05 -6.15 0.84
CA ALA A 192 -13.95 -6.28 -0.30
C ALA A 192 -13.37 -5.65 -1.58
N PRO A 193 -13.84 -6.06 -2.78
CA PRO A 193 -13.47 -5.39 -4.02
C PRO A 193 -13.74 -3.88 -3.96
N GLY A 194 -12.71 -3.07 -4.27
CA GLY A 194 -12.79 -1.60 -4.24
C GLY A 194 -12.87 -0.98 -2.85
N GLU A 195 -12.71 -1.78 -1.80
CA GLU A 195 -12.66 -1.28 -0.42
C GLU A 195 -11.27 -0.79 -0.04
N ALA A 196 -11.24 0.22 0.81
CA ALA A 196 -10.03 0.75 1.45
C ALA A 196 -10.15 0.72 2.98
N MET A 197 -8.99 0.65 3.62
CA MET A 197 -8.82 0.66 5.07
C MET A 197 -7.72 1.64 5.46
N PHE A 198 -7.92 2.33 6.57
CA PHE A 198 -6.89 3.16 7.21
C PHE A 198 -6.84 2.86 8.70
N ILE A 199 -5.64 2.74 9.24
CA ILE A 199 -5.37 2.53 10.66
C ILE A 199 -4.46 3.67 11.11
N ASP A 200 -4.97 4.54 11.98
CA ASP A 200 -4.22 5.68 12.49
C ASP A 200 -3.15 5.27 13.53
N ASN A 201 -2.39 6.24 14.01
CA ASN A 201 -1.34 6.00 15.00
C ASN A 201 -1.86 5.63 16.39
N GLU A 202 -3.13 5.89 16.68
CA GLU A 202 -3.82 5.47 17.90
C GLU A 202 -4.38 4.04 17.79
N GLY A 203 -4.34 3.45 16.59
CA GLY A 203 -4.87 2.10 16.32
C GLY A 203 -6.34 2.09 15.92
N ASN A 204 -6.98 3.24 15.74
CA ASN A 204 -8.34 3.30 15.25
C ASN A 204 -8.39 2.88 13.79
N MET A 205 -9.32 2.00 13.44
CA MET A 205 -9.52 1.50 12.08
C MET A 205 -10.74 2.14 11.44
N PHE A 206 -10.54 2.64 10.23
CA PHE A 206 -11.55 3.23 9.37
C PHE A 206 -11.62 2.41 8.08
N ARG A 207 -12.82 2.23 7.53
CA ARG A 207 -13.03 1.49 6.28
C ARG A 207 -14.05 2.22 5.42
N GLU A 208 -13.86 2.20 4.11
CA GLU A 208 -14.74 2.86 3.14
C GLU A 208 -14.77 2.09 1.83
N GLN A 209 -15.95 2.06 1.20
CA GLN A 209 -16.13 1.54 -0.15
C GLN A 209 -15.76 2.64 -1.15
N CYS A 210 -14.59 2.52 -1.78
CA CYS A 210 -14.02 3.54 -2.67
C CYS A 210 -14.34 3.32 -4.16
N SER A 211 -15.18 2.34 -4.49
CA SER A 211 -15.67 2.10 -5.84
C SER A 211 -17.09 1.59 -5.82
N GLU A 212 -17.97 2.20 -6.63
CA GLU A 212 -19.38 1.78 -6.77
C GLU A 212 -19.53 0.57 -7.72
N ASN A 213 -18.66 0.48 -8.73
CA ASN A 213 -18.69 -0.58 -9.74
C ASN A 213 -17.73 -1.70 -9.36
N THR A 214 -18.19 -2.60 -8.48
CA THR A 214 -17.37 -3.70 -8.00
C THR A 214 -17.90 -5.05 -8.47
N LYS A 215 -16.98 -5.96 -8.76
CA LYS A 215 -17.28 -7.34 -9.11
C LYS A 215 -16.19 -8.25 -8.53
N LEU A 216 -16.56 -9.21 -7.72
CA LEU A 216 -15.60 -10.20 -7.24
C LEU A 216 -15.20 -11.14 -8.38
N SER A 217 -13.97 -11.04 -8.83
CA SER A 217 -13.38 -11.85 -9.93
C SER A 217 -11.97 -12.32 -9.52
N PRO A 218 -11.88 -13.21 -8.52
CA PRO A 218 -10.59 -13.59 -7.95
C PRO A 218 -9.72 -14.33 -8.94
N CYS A 219 -8.41 -14.14 -8.85
CA CYS A 219 -7.45 -14.85 -9.68
C CYS A 219 -7.36 -16.32 -9.25
N ILE A 220 -7.51 -17.25 -10.19
CA ILE A 220 -7.46 -18.69 -9.92
C ILE A 220 -6.11 -19.15 -9.34
N PHE A 221 -5.03 -18.43 -9.60
CA PHE A 221 -3.69 -18.74 -9.07
C PHE A 221 -3.51 -18.35 -7.60
N GLU A 222 -4.51 -17.75 -6.98
CA GLU A 222 -4.49 -17.33 -5.56
C GLU A 222 -5.25 -18.33 -4.64
N TYR A 223 -5.74 -19.47 -5.20
CA TYR A 223 -6.46 -20.52 -4.48
C TYR A 223 -5.72 -21.85 -4.53
#